data_6a103d92d574b3a1934e985f990b6984
#
_entry.id   6a103d92d574b3a1934e985f990b6984
#
_cell.length_a   1.000
_cell.length_b   1.000
_cell.length_c   1.000
_cell.angle_alpha   90.00
_cell.angle_beta   90.00
_cell.angle_gamma   90.00
#
_symmetry.space_group_name_H-M   'P 1'
#
loop_
_entity.id
_entity.type
_entity.pdbx_description
1 polymer ?
#
loop_
_entity_poly.entity_id
_entity_poly.type
_entity_poly.pdbx_seq_one_letter_code
_entity_poly.pdbx_strand_id
1 'polypeptide(L)'
;MSDRSLPVEPGTPEVAVQERRLRRDLGFWGLTGIGFSNIVGSGWLFAAMYAAQTAGPASLLTWIGAGVLCGLVALVMIELGASRPEGGGTVRWPLYASGRLVGTLVGWSVLLSVGGTAAEISAIMQYANHYLPGLYTGHTLSASGLGVAVALSTLLTALNWFAVRTFARLNNLVSVFKVVMPVVTVLALLASGWHSGRLTDHGGFAPYGYAACLSALAGGGVVYSVNGFQAPLDFSGEARDPRRTIPASVLTGIGLALLMYLGLQLAFLFAVPEDLLGGGWKGVSFESPFGQLALIFNLHWLSTLLYADAVVSPGGSAYVGVAIDARHTYALAKNGTLPRALMKVDGRSGIPHRALALNLAVIVVFLLPFGGWQRIVSIMGDMYLLIYAASAVAAAVFRRQPGARMAGWVPGLRWIAPVSFVVSSEFVYWSGWHDLRLALPLVLAGLLIFLVMRRAGGQDGPLLAELRTGAWLVVYLAVLTLFSWLGTFKGSGRLPAPYDSLTVALFALGVFFWAVRSGVRQLPPPLDTQA
;
A
#
# COMPACT_ATOMS: atom_id res chain seq x y z
N MET A 1 -10.71 12.37 41.42
CA MET A 1 -10.77 13.40 40.37
C MET A 1 -10.24 12.73 39.08
N SER A 2 -11.13 12.26 38.22
CA SER A 2 -10.79 11.53 36.99
C SER A 2 -10.51 12.56 35.89
N ASP A 3 -9.30 12.60 35.44
CA ASP A 3 -8.88 13.38 34.29
C ASP A 3 -9.56 12.78 33.04
N ARG A 4 -10.74 13.29 32.68
CA ARG A 4 -11.48 13.00 31.46
C ARG A 4 -10.90 13.86 30.36
N SER A 5 -9.70 13.52 29.86
CA SER A 5 -9.20 14.15 28.64
C SER A 5 -10.10 13.75 27.47
N LEU A 6 -10.87 14.68 26.97
CA LEU A 6 -11.62 14.62 25.71
C LEU A 6 -10.70 14.15 24.57
N PRO A 7 -11.23 13.53 23.50
CA PRO A 7 -10.43 13.24 22.31
C PRO A 7 -9.78 14.53 21.84
N VAL A 8 -8.46 14.48 21.66
CA VAL A 8 -7.65 15.63 21.27
C VAL A 8 -8.13 16.08 19.89
N GLU A 9 -8.83 17.21 19.84
CA GLU A 9 -9.26 17.81 18.58
C GLU A 9 -8.05 18.30 17.78
N PRO A 10 -8.11 18.26 16.43
CA PRO A 10 -7.05 18.82 15.58
C PRO A 10 -6.90 20.31 15.87
N GLY A 11 -5.73 20.70 16.35
CA GLY A 11 -5.43 22.10 16.68
C GLY A 11 -5.37 22.43 18.18
N THR A 12 -5.46 21.43 19.06
CA THR A 12 -5.20 21.68 20.49
C THR A 12 -3.75 22.09 20.71
N PRO A 13 -3.48 22.98 21.70
CA PRO A 13 -2.12 23.43 22.01
C PRO A 13 -1.11 22.30 22.24
N GLU A 14 -1.55 21.16 22.77
CA GLU A 14 -0.69 19.98 23.00
C GLU A 14 -0.22 19.31 21.71
N VAL A 15 -1.08 19.17 20.70
CA VAL A 15 -0.70 18.62 19.38
C VAL A 15 0.25 19.57 18.68
N ALA A 16 -0.04 20.86 18.70
CA ALA A 16 0.82 21.89 18.12
C ALA A 16 2.19 21.98 18.81
N VAL A 17 2.26 21.73 20.14
CA VAL A 17 3.52 21.71 20.89
C VAL A 17 4.33 20.45 20.57
N GLN A 18 3.70 19.28 20.40
CA GLN A 18 4.42 18.05 20.03
C GLN A 18 4.91 18.10 18.58
N GLU A 19 4.13 18.66 17.67
CA GLU A 19 4.54 18.83 16.27
C GLU A 19 5.65 19.87 16.10
N ARG A 20 5.70 20.91 16.94
CA ARG A 20 6.85 21.86 17.00
C ARG A 20 8.15 21.23 17.50
N ARG A 21 8.09 20.05 18.15
CA ARG A 21 9.28 19.29 18.60
C ARG A 21 9.85 18.38 17.53
N LEU A 22 9.14 18.15 16.40
CA LEU A 22 9.68 17.41 15.28
C LEU A 22 10.79 18.25 14.62
N ARG A 23 11.98 17.68 14.50
CA ARG A 23 13.09 18.33 13.79
C ARG A 23 12.76 18.33 12.30
N ARG A 24 12.72 19.49 11.68
CA ARG A 24 12.50 19.67 10.24
C ARG A 24 13.82 19.55 9.48
N ASP A 25 14.42 18.37 9.49
CA ASP A 25 15.73 18.12 8.92
C ASP A 25 15.70 17.43 7.55
N LEU A 26 14.54 16.87 7.14
CA LEU A 26 14.41 16.12 5.89
C LEU A 26 14.29 17.06 4.68
N GLY A 27 15.27 16.98 3.79
CA GLY A 27 15.26 17.66 2.49
C GLY A 27 14.73 16.74 1.37
N PHE A 28 14.75 17.29 0.13
CA PHE A 28 14.25 16.60 -1.08
C PHE A 28 14.83 15.19 -1.26
N TRP A 29 16.15 15.02 -1.24
CA TRP A 29 16.79 13.72 -1.46
C TRP A 29 16.52 12.73 -0.33
N GLY A 30 16.43 13.21 0.92
CA GLY A 30 16.07 12.35 2.05
C GLY A 30 14.65 11.78 1.92
N LEU A 31 13.69 12.63 1.58
CA LEU A 31 12.30 12.22 1.36
C LEU A 31 12.13 11.34 0.11
N THR A 32 12.83 11.67 -0.99
CA THR A 32 12.85 10.85 -2.21
C THR A 32 13.41 9.46 -1.92
N GLY A 33 14.52 9.39 -1.18
CA GLY A 33 15.13 8.13 -0.75
C GLY A 33 14.20 7.28 0.12
N ILE A 34 13.49 7.91 1.07
CA ILE A 34 12.49 7.25 1.91
C ILE A 34 11.36 6.68 1.04
N GLY A 35 10.79 7.50 0.13
CA GLY A 35 9.72 7.08 -0.78
C GLY A 35 10.15 5.95 -1.69
N PHE A 36 11.28 6.10 -2.38
CA PHE A 36 11.81 5.08 -3.29
C PHE A 36 12.15 3.77 -2.56
N SER A 37 12.83 3.83 -1.42
CA SER A 37 13.16 2.65 -0.63
C SER A 37 11.92 1.93 -0.10
N ASN A 38 10.83 2.65 0.15
CA ASN A 38 9.57 2.05 0.59
C ASN A 38 8.76 1.43 -0.57
N ILE A 39 8.88 1.98 -1.79
CA ILE A 39 8.31 1.40 -3.01
C ILE A 39 9.03 0.10 -3.38
N VAL A 40 10.36 0.07 -3.31
CA VAL A 40 11.18 -1.07 -3.73
C VAL A 40 11.30 -2.08 -2.59
N GLY A 41 10.34 -3.00 -2.52
CA GLY A 41 10.31 -4.15 -1.61
C GLY A 41 10.49 -5.46 -2.37
N SER A 42 9.73 -6.49 -2.00
CA SER A 42 9.71 -7.79 -2.70
C SER A 42 9.01 -7.72 -4.07
N GLY A 43 8.26 -6.67 -4.34
CA GLY A 43 7.49 -6.52 -5.59
C GLY A 43 8.34 -6.64 -6.84
N TRP A 44 9.56 -6.09 -6.85
CA TRP A 44 10.43 -6.15 -8.02
C TRP A 44 10.90 -7.59 -8.35
N LEU A 45 10.94 -8.48 -7.37
CA LEU A 45 11.37 -9.88 -7.55
C LEU A 45 10.35 -10.73 -8.31
N PHE A 46 9.06 -10.41 -8.20
CA PHE A 46 7.97 -11.27 -8.66
C PHE A 46 6.98 -10.63 -9.64
N ALA A 47 6.70 -9.34 -9.48
CA ALA A 47 5.57 -8.71 -10.17
C ALA A 47 5.71 -8.76 -11.69
N ALA A 48 6.93 -8.70 -12.25
CA ALA A 48 7.16 -8.82 -13.69
C ALA A 48 6.67 -10.18 -14.23
N MET A 49 6.92 -11.27 -13.51
CA MET A 49 6.44 -12.62 -13.87
C MET A 49 4.92 -12.70 -13.78
N TYR A 50 4.33 -12.32 -12.66
CA TYR A 50 2.88 -12.42 -12.47
C TYR A 50 2.09 -11.51 -13.41
N ALA A 51 2.62 -10.33 -13.73
CA ALA A 51 2.04 -9.45 -14.73
C ALA A 51 2.14 -10.07 -16.14
N ALA A 52 3.26 -10.69 -16.50
CA ALA A 52 3.42 -11.40 -17.78
C ALA A 52 2.51 -12.63 -17.85
N GLN A 53 2.38 -13.43 -16.79
CA GLN A 53 1.43 -14.55 -16.75
C GLN A 53 -0.01 -14.09 -16.99
N THR A 54 -0.37 -12.91 -16.48
CA THR A 54 -1.75 -12.39 -16.57
C THR A 54 -2.02 -11.72 -17.92
N ALA A 55 -1.12 -10.88 -18.40
CA ALA A 55 -1.34 -10.00 -19.56
C ALA A 55 -0.38 -10.26 -20.74
N GLY A 56 0.60 -11.16 -20.59
CA GLY A 56 1.63 -11.35 -21.60
C GLY A 56 2.50 -10.09 -21.77
N PRO A 57 2.97 -9.80 -22.99
CA PRO A 57 3.74 -8.60 -23.29
C PRO A 57 2.99 -7.30 -22.98
N ALA A 58 1.66 -7.30 -23.07
CA ALA A 58 0.83 -6.15 -22.70
C ALA A 58 0.94 -5.74 -21.22
N SER A 59 1.61 -6.54 -20.37
CA SER A 59 2.00 -6.16 -19.01
C SER A 59 2.82 -4.86 -18.93
N LEU A 60 3.51 -4.46 -20.02
CA LEU A 60 4.13 -3.14 -20.12
C LEU A 60 3.10 -2.00 -20.01
N LEU A 61 1.93 -2.16 -20.63
CA LEU A 61 0.82 -1.19 -20.50
C LEU A 61 0.24 -1.19 -19.08
N THR A 62 0.26 -2.34 -18.39
CA THR A 62 -0.15 -2.44 -16.98
C THR A 62 0.72 -1.53 -16.09
N TRP A 63 2.04 -1.55 -16.26
CA TRP A 63 2.94 -0.67 -15.50
C TRP A 63 2.73 0.81 -15.82
N ILE A 64 2.54 1.18 -17.08
CA ILE A 64 2.23 2.56 -17.47
C ILE A 64 0.90 2.99 -16.86
N GLY A 65 -0.12 2.15 -16.95
CA GLY A 65 -1.43 2.37 -16.35
C GLY A 65 -1.31 2.56 -14.83
N ALA A 66 -0.59 1.69 -14.13
CA ALA A 66 -0.33 1.82 -12.70
C ALA A 66 0.33 3.16 -12.35
N GLY A 67 1.35 3.57 -13.12
CA GLY A 67 2.03 4.85 -12.93
C GLY A 67 1.10 6.05 -13.08
N VAL A 68 0.25 6.07 -14.11
CA VAL A 68 -0.73 7.14 -14.33
C VAL A 68 -1.77 7.17 -13.20
N LEU A 69 -2.32 6.03 -12.87
CA LEU A 69 -3.42 5.92 -11.91
C LEU A 69 -2.94 6.17 -10.47
N CYS A 70 -1.78 5.60 -10.08
CA CYS A 70 -1.14 5.91 -8.79
C CYS A 70 -0.68 7.37 -8.74
N GLY A 71 -0.25 7.94 -9.86
CA GLY A 71 0.06 9.37 -9.98
C GLY A 71 -1.13 10.27 -9.66
N LEU A 72 -2.33 9.94 -10.18
CA LEU A 72 -3.56 10.67 -9.86
C LEU A 72 -3.90 10.61 -8.37
N VAL A 73 -3.76 9.43 -7.75
CA VAL A 73 -3.94 9.26 -6.30
C VAL A 73 -2.90 10.05 -5.53
N ALA A 74 -1.63 9.98 -5.95
CA ALA A 74 -0.53 10.69 -5.33
C ALA A 74 -0.74 12.21 -5.36
N LEU A 75 -1.26 12.78 -6.45
CA LEU A 75 -1.56 14.21 -6.53
C LEU A 75 -2.54 14.66 -5.43
N VAL A 76 -3.59 13.86 -5.17
CA VAL A 76 -4.54 14.14 -4.08
C VAL A 76 -3.84 14.11 -2.72
N MET A 77 -3.04 13.08 -2.48
CA MET A 77 -2.33 12.89 -1.21
C MET A 77 -1.22 13.93 -0.99
N ILE A 78 -0.53 14.33 -2.07
CA ILE A 78 0.45 15.43 -2.07
C ILE A 78 -0.19 16.73 -1.61
N GLU A 79 -1.35 17.08 -2.16
CA GLU A 79 -2.06 18.30 -1.76
C GLU A 79 -2.47 18.26 -0.27
N LEU A 80 -2.91 17.09 0.22
CA LEU A 80 -3.21 16.90 1.65
C LEU A 80 -1.96 17.04 2.51
N GLY A 81 -0.86 16.36 2.17
CA GLY A 81 0.40 16.42 2.92
C GLY A 81 1.06 17.80 2.91
N ALA A 82 0.94 18.55 1.80
CA ALA A 82 1.44 19.91 1.70
C ALA A 82 0.56 20.94 2.44
N SER A 83 -0.76 20.70 2.48
CA SER A 83 -1.73 21.56 3.16
C SER A 83 -1.80 21.31 4.66
N ARG A 84 -1.68 20.06 5.07
CA ARG A 84 -1.76 19.59 6.46
C ARG A 84 -0.60 18.67 6.78
N PRO A 85 0.61 19.22 6.97
CA PRO A 85 1.81 18.44 7.27
C PRO A 85 1.75 17.91 8.70
N GLU A 86 1.21 16.71 8.86
CA GLU A 86 1.04 16.01 10.13
C GLU A 86 1.69 14.63 10.07
N GLY A 87 2.34 14.20 11.15
CA GLY A 87 2.84 12.83 11.25
C GLY A 87 1.68 11.82 11.23
N GLY A 88 1.72 10.84 10.31
CA GLY A 88 0.64 9.87 10.12
C GLY A 88 -0.65 10.48 9.54
N GLY A 89 -0.54 11.49 8.69
CA GLY A 89 -1.67 12.18 8.07
C GLY A 89 -2.63 11.24 7.35
N THR A 90 -2.11 10.21 6.70
CA THR A 90 -2.89 9.19 5.97
C THR A 90 -3.96 8.52 6.81
N VAL A 91 -3.74 8.36 8.11
CA VAL A 91 -4.71 7.79 9.07
C VAL A 91 -5.66 8.86 9.60
N ARG A 92 -5.20 10.11 9.72
CA ARG A 92 -5.92 11.20 10.38
C ARG A 92 -6.90 11.91 9.44
N TRP A 93 -6.51 12.15 8.19
CA TRP A 93 -7.35 12.88 7.23
C TRP A 93 -8.74 12.28 7.02
N PRO A 94 -8.91 10.95 6.87
CA PRO A 94 -10.25 10.34 6.76
C PRO A 94 -11.11 10.53 8.02
N LEU A 95 -10.49 10.43 9.20
CA LEU A 95 -11.18 10.66 10.48
C LEU A 95 -11.73 12.09 10.57
N TYR A 96 -10.92 13.09 10.24
CA TYR A 96 -11.32 14.49 10.30
C TYR A 96 -12.34 14.88 9.24
N ALA A 97 -12.25 14.29 8.06
CA ALA A 97 -13.13 14.60 6.94
C ALA A 97 -14.48 13.89 7.00
N SER A 98 -14.53 12.67 7.55
CA SER A 98 -15.70 11.79 7.42
C SER A 98 -16.17 11.17 8.75
N GLY A 99 -15.57 11.59 9.86
CA GLY A 99 -15.98 11.15 11.19
C GLY A 99 -15.44 9.77 11.59
N ARG A 100 -15.85 9.32 12.78
CA ARG A 100 -15.27 8.18 13.49
C ARG A 100 -15.46 6.84 12.79
N LEU A 101 -16.65 6.58 12.24
CA LEU A 101 -16.92 5.32 11.57
C LEU A 101 -15.95 5.11 10.40
N VAL A 102 -15.82 6.12 9.54
CA VAL A 102 -14.90 6.09 8.40
C VAL A 102 -13.45 6.03 8.89
N GLY A 103 -13.09 6.88 9.87
CA GLY A 103 -11.76 6.87 10.47
C GLY A 103 -11.38 5.52 11.07
N THR A 104 -12.33 4.79 11.68
CA THR A 104 -12.07 3.45 12.23
C THR A 104 -11.91 2.41 11.12
N LEU A 105 -12.76 2.40 10.09
CA LEU A 105 -12.66 1.44 9.00
C LEU A 105 -11.36 1.63 8.19
N VAL A 106 -11.03 2.87 7.87
CA VAL A 106 -9.77 3.20 7.18
C VAL A 106 -8.56 2.89 8.07
N GLY A 107 -8.63 3.27 9.35
CA GLY A 107 -7.60 2.95 10.32
C GLY A 107 -7.41 1.45 10.53
N TRP A 108 -8.48 0.68 10.51
CA TRP A 108 -8.42 -0.77 10.53
C TRP A 108 -7.74 -1.34 9.27
N SER A 109 -8.05 -0.78 8.08
CA SER A 109 -7.35 -1.16 6.84
C SER A 109 -5.86 -0.82 6.89
N VAL A 110 -5.48 0.30 7.51
CA VAL A 110 -4.06 0.62 7.78
C VAL A 110 -3.43 -0.40 8.74
N LEU A 111 -4.13 -0.85 9.78
CA LEU A 111 -3.61 -1.92 10.63
C LEU A 111 -3.46 -3.24 9.87
N LEU A 112 -4.42 -3.58 9.02
CA LEU A 112 -4.32 -4.78 8.19
C LEU A 112 -3.19 -4.68 7.16
N SER A 113 -2.81 -3.47 6.70
CA SER A 113 -1.70 -3.30 5.76
C SER A 113 -0.33 -3.71 6.33
N VAL A 114 -0.23 -3.97 7.63
CA VAL A 114 0.89 -4.69 8.28
C VAL A 114 1.15 -6.05 7.61
N GLY A 115 0.16 -6.65 6.95
CA GLY A 115 0.32 -7.82 6.09
C GLY A 115 1.33 -7.62 4.95
N GLY A 116 1.66 -6.37 4.56
CA GLY A 116 2.77 -6.08 3.65
C GLY A 116 4.10 -6.61 4.19
N THR A 117 4.37 -6.50 5.48
CA THR A 117 5.54 -7.11 6.12
C THR A 117 5.52 -8.65 6.01
N ALA A 118 4.35 -9.29 6.11
CA ALA A 118 4.21 -10.73 5.87
C ALA A 118 4.52 -11.10 4.41
N ALA A 119 4.16 -10.27 3.44
CA ALA A 119 4.52 -10.47 2.04
C ALA A 119 6.03 -10.43 1.83
N GLU A 120 6.73 -9.45 2.42
CA GLU A 120 8.18 -9.36 2.35
C GLU A 120 8.86 -10.63 2.92
N ILE A 121 8.38 -11.13 4.06
CA ILE A 121 8.90 -12.35 4.70
C ILE A 121 8.59 -13.60 3.85
N SER A 122 7.38 -13.68 3.26
CA SER A 122 7.03 -14.76 2.35
C SER A 122 7.94 -14.80 1.11
N ALA A 123 8.31 -13.62 0.58
CA ALA A 123 9.25 -13.49 -0.52
C ALA A 123 10.64 -14.04 -0.16
N ILE A 124 11.14 -13.70 1.04
CA ILE A 124 12.42 -14.25 1.54
C ILE A 124 12.35 -15.78 1.59
N MET A 125 11.27 -16.35 2.14
CA MET A 125 11.13 -17.81 2.23
C MET A 125 11.06 -18.47 0.86
N GLN A 126 10.40 -17.86 -0.11
CA GLN A 126 10.28 -18.39 -1.46
C GLN A 126 11.64 -18.42 -2.18
N TYR A 127 12.45 -17.37 -2.09
CA TYR A 127 13.80 -17.37 -2.64
C TYR A 127 14.76 -18.27 -1.86
N ALA A 128 14.65 -18.29 -0.52
CA ALA A 128 15.49 -19.15 0.32
C ALA A 128 15.23 -20.64 0.08
N ASN A 129 14.06 -21.03 -0.42
CA ASN A 129 13.71 -22.41 -0.76
C ASN A 129 14.66 -23.04 -1.78
N HIS A 130 15.33 -22.24 -2.61
CA HIS A 130 16.36 -22.70 -3.55
C HIS A 130 17.57 -23.35 -2.83
N TYR A 131 18.01 -22.75 -1.71
CA TYR A 131 19.14 -23.25 -0.93
C TYR A 131 18.74 -24.10 0.27
N LEU A 132 17.52 -23.90 0.78
CA LEU A 132 16.94 -24.60 1.92
C LEU A 132 15.62 -25.26 1.49
N PRO A 133 15.67 -26.36 0.74
CA PRO A 133 14.47 -27.03 0.24
C PRO A 133 13.51 -27.42 1.37
N GLY A 134 12.22 -27.23 1.14
CA GLY A 134 11.18 -27.57 2.10
C GLY A 134 10.61 -26.39 2.88
N LEU A 135 11.07 -25.15 2.62
CA LEU A 135 10.44 -23.94 3.18
C LEU A 135 9.15 -23.56 2.44
N TYR A 136 9.07 -23.91 1.16
CA TYR A 136 7.96 -23.58 0.27
C TYR A 136 7.51 -24.83 -0.48
N THR A 137 6.20 -25.04 -0.60
CA THR A 137 5.63 -26.18 -1.33
C THR A 137 4.56 -25.67 -2.28
N GLY A 138 4.78 -25.82 -3.57
CA GLY A 138 3.94 -25.19 -4.58
C GLY A 138 4.01 -23.65 -4.45
N HIS A 139 2.88 -23.01 -4.16
CA HIS A 139 2.81 -21.55 -4.03
C HIS A 139 2.56 -21.08 -2.58
N THR A 140 2.82 -21.90 -1.58
CA THR A 140 2.55 -21.60 -0.17
C THR A 140 3.69 -22.02 0.75
N LEU A 141 3.77 -21.40 1.93
CA LEU A 141 4.69 -21.80 2.98
C LEU A 141 4.36 -23.22 3.46
N SER A 142 5.40 -24.05 3.60
CA SER A 142 5.29 -25.32 4.32
C SER A 142 5.20 -25.11 5.83
N ALA A 143 4.97 -26.15 6.61
CA ALA A 143 4.99 -26.06 8.07
C ALA A 143 6.36 -25.59 8.61
N SER A 144 7.47 -26.09 8.05
CA SER A 144 8.82 -25.65 8.38
C SER A 144 9.07 -24.20 7.95
N GLY A 145 8.63 -23.83 6.72
CA GLY A 145 8.71 -22.47 6.21
C GLY A 145 7.94 -21.47 7.06
N LEU A 146 6.75 -21.84 7.52
CA LEU A 146 5.99 -21.03 8.45
C LEU A 146 6.72 -20.82 9.78
N GLY A 147 7.31 -21.87 10.34
CA GLY A 147 8.13 -21.78 11.56
C GLY A 147 9.29 -20.80 11.40
N VAL A 148 10.03 -20.87 10.29
CA VAL A 148 11.14 -19.95 9.98
C VAL A 148 10.63 -18.53 9.73
N ALA A 149 9.52 -18.36 9.02
CA ALA A 149 8.90 -17.06 8.77
C ALA A 149 8.46 -16.37 10.07
N VAL A 150 7.85 -17.11 11.00
CA VAL A 150 7.47 -16.58 12.33
C VAL A 150 8.71 -16.23 13.15
N ALA A 151 9.76 -17.06 13.12
CA ALA A 151 11.01 -16.77 13.79
C ALA A 151 11.67 -15.50 13.24
N LEU A 152 11.70 -15.32 11.90
CA LEU A 152 12.22 -14.12 11.26
C LEU A 152 11.37 -12.88 11.61
N SER A 153 10.04 -13.00 11.60
CA SER A 153 9.12 -11.92 12.02
C SER A 153 9.39 -11.47 13.45
N THR A 154 9.59 -12.46 14.33
CA THR A 154 9.90 -12.21 15.76
C THR A 154 11.26 -11.54 15.90
N LEU A 155 12.28 -12.00 15.15
CA LEU A 155 13.60 -11.37 15.15
C LEU A 155 13.55 -9.91 14.69
N LEU A 156 12.87 -9.62 13.57
CA LEU A 156 12.72 -8.25 13.06
C LEU A 156 11.97 -7.35 14.05
N THR A 157 10.95 -7.89 14.71
CA THR A 157 10.23 -7.18 15.79
C THR A 157 11.13 -6.95 16.99
N ALA A 158 11.91 -7.93 17.41
CA ALA A 158 12.85 -7.80 18.52
C ALA A 158 13.97 -6.78 18.21
N LEU A 159 14.49 -6.75 17.00
CA LEU A 159 15.44 -5.72 16.56
C LEU A 159 14.84 -4.31 16.68
N ASN A 160 13.57 -4.15 16.31
CA ASN A 160 12.86 -2.88 16.49
C ASN A 160 12.58 -2.53 17.96
N TRP A 161 12.58 -3.53 18.85
CA TRP A 161 12.37 -3.32 20.30
C TRP A 161 13.59 -2.69 20.98
N PHE A 162 14.82 -2.96 20.48
CA PHE A 162 16.06 -2.58 21.18
C PHE A 162 16.92 -1.54 20.43
N ALA A 163 16.76 -1.32 19.13
CA ALA A 163 17.83 -0.72 18.32
C ALA A 163 17.42 0.40 17.35
N VAL A 164 16.92 1.53 17.84
CA VAL A 164 16.53 2.69 16.99
C VAL A 164 17.75 3.32 16.26
N ARG A 165 18.94 3.33 16.83
CA ARG A 165 20.11 3.98 16.22
C ARG A 165 20.76 3.18 15.11
N THR A 166 20.71 1.87 15.17
CA THR A 166 21.28 0.97 14.15
C THR A 166 20.44 0.98 12.87
N PHE A 167 19.15 1.28 13.00
CA PHE A 167 18.18 1.40 11.93
C PHE A 167 18.63 2.30 10.77
N ALA A 168 19.06 3.52 11.05
CA ALA A 168 19.39 4.49 10.02
C ALA A 168 20.60 4.07 9.15
N ARG A 169 21.60 3.45 9.77
CA ARG A 169 22.81 2.98 9.04
C ARG A 169 22.52 1.77 8.17
N LEU A 170 21.79 0.79 8.68
CA LEU A 170 21.37 -0.39 7.93
C LEU A 170 20.44 0.00 6.78
N ASN A 171 19.47 0.90 7.02
CA ASN A 171 18.56 1.36 5.99
C ASN A 171 19.28 2.03 4.82
N ASN A 172 20.33 2.82 5.07
CA ASN A 172 21.10 3.44 4.00
C ASN A 172 21.81 2.40 3.12
N LEU A 173 22.42 1.38 3.73
CA LEU A 173 23.09 0.30 2.98
C LEU A 173 22.06 -0.50 2.15
N VAL A 174 20.96 -0.90 2.77
CA VAL A 174 19.86 -1.61 2.10
C VAL A 174 19.28 -0.77 0.96
N SER A 175 19.15 0.56 1.12
CA SER A 175 18.66 1.45 0.07
C SER A 175 19.56 1.47 -1.15
N VAL A 176 20.87 1.38 -1.00
CA VAL A 176 21.81 1.27 -2.13
C VAL A 176 21.58 -0.04 -2.89
N PHE A 177 21.45 -1.16 -2.19
CA PHE A 177 21.12 -2.45 -2.82
C PHE A 177 19.81 -2.40 -3.60
N LYS A 178 18.76 -1.80 -3.03
CA LYS A 178 17.45 -1.63 -3.66
C LYS A 178 17.46 -0.84 -4.97
N VAL A 179 18.44 0.02 -5.16
CA VAL A 179 18.63 0.76 -6.43
C VAL A 179 19.52 -0.02 -7.39
N VAL A 180 20.65 -0.48 -6.90
CA VAL A 180 21.71 -1.08 -7.73
C VAL A 180 21.29 -2.44 -8.29
N MET A 181 20.72 -3.31 -7.46
CA MET A 181 20.42 -4.68 -7.89
C MET A 181 19.35 -4.77 -9.00
N PRO A 182 18.20 -4.06 -8.94
CA PRO A 182 17.27 -4.06 -10.07
C PRO A 182 17.88 -3.52 -11.36
N VAL A 183 18.66 -2.43 -11.27
CA VAL A 183 19.32 -1.83 -12.45
C VAL A 183 20.34 -2.79 -13.07
N VAL A 184 21.21 -3.40 -12.25
CA VAL A 184 22.18 -4.40 -12.70
C VAL A 184 21.46 -5.60 -13.33
N THR A 185 20.35 -6.06 -12.75
CA THR A 185 19.53 -7.15 -13.28
C THR A 185 18.98 -6.82 -14.66
N VAL A 186 18.40 -5.62 -14.83
CA VAL A 186 17.89 -5.16 -16.13
C VAL A 186 19.00 -5.15 -17.17
N LEU A 187 20.12 -4.52 -16.87
CA LEU A 187 21.24 -4.40 -17.81
C LEU A 187 21.84 -5.76 -18.18
N ALA A 188 22.06 -6.62 -17.19
CA ALA A 188 22.67 -7.93 -17.42
C ALA A 188 21.74 -8.86 -18.23
N LEU A 189 20.44 -8.90 -17.92
CA LEU A 189 19.49 -9.75 -18.65
C LEU A 189 19.23 -9.24 -20.07
N LEU A 190 19.10 -7.93 -20.27
CA LEU A 190 18.94 -7.36 -21.62
C LEU A 190 20.19 -7.57 -22.47
N ALA A 191 21.39 -7.52 -21.90
CA ALA A 191 22.63 -7.80 -22.61
C ALA A 191 22.78 -9.28 -22.98
N SER A 192 22.22 -10.20 -22.20
CA SER A 192 22.37 -11.65 -22.38
C SER A 192 21.23 -12.30 -23.15
N GLY A 193 20.03 -11.71 -23.13
CA GLY A 193 18.81 -12.32 -23.66
C GLY A 193 17.90 -11.34 -24.42
N TRP A 194 18.43 -10.63 -25.42
CA TRP A 194 17.63 -9.71 -26.23
C TRP A 194 16.86 -10.46 -27.32
N HIS A 195 15.59 -10.75 -27.06
CA HIS A 195 14.70 -11.42 -28.03
C HIS A 195 13.42 -10.58 -28.21
N SER A 196 13.49 -9.55 -29.05
CA SER A 196 12.36 -8.62 -29.29
C SER A 196 11.13 -9.29 -29.89
N GLY A 197 11.27 -10.42 -30.60
CA GLY A 197 10.16 -11.24 -31.10
C GLY A 197 9.21 -11.73 -30.00
N ARG A 198 9.68 -11.83 -28.76
CA ARG A 198 8.84 -12.20 -27.59
C ARG A 198 7.63 -11.29 -27.40
N LEU A 199 7.65 -10.08 -27.90
CA LEU A 199 6.52 -9.15 -27.80
C LEU A 199 5.35 -9.52 -28.73
N THR A 200 5.60 -10.33 -29.77
CA THR A 200 4.61 -10.63 -30.83
C THR A 200 4.41 -12.11 -31.12
N ASP A 201 5.41 -12.97 -30.86
CA ASP A 201 5.45 -14.34 -31.37
C ASP A 201 4.47 -15.31 -30.68
N HIS A 202 4.14 -15.10 -29.42
CA HIS A 202 3.31 -16.03 -28.61
C HIS A 202 1.89 -15.50 -28.40
N GLY A 203 1.14 -15.34 -29.48
CA GLY A 203 -0.25 -14.85 -29.45
C GLY A 203 -0.38 -13.33 -29.56
N GLY A 204 0.69 -12.65 -30.01
CA GLY A 204 0.73 -11.21 -30.19
C GLY A 204 1.03 -10.43 -28.90
N PHE A 205 0.98 -9.10 -29.00
CA PHE A 205 1.29 -8.21 -27.88
C PHE A 205 0.30 -8.36 -26.70
N ALA A 206 -0.97 -8.59 -26.97
CA ALA A 206 -2.01 -8.77 -25.96
C ALA A 206 -2.73 -10.14 -26.11
N PRO A 207 -2.03 -11.26 -25.84
CA PRO A 207 -2.53 -12.61 -26.12
C PRO A 207 -3.80 -12.96 -25.34
N TYR A 208 -4.08 -12.25 -24.26
CA TYR A 208 -5.26 -12.46 -23.40
C TYR A 208 -6.23 -11.27 -23.44
N GLY A 209 -6.06 -10.39 -24.44
CA GLY A 209 -6.83 -9.15 -24.59
C GLY A 209 -6.39 -8.04 -23.61
N TYR A 210 -6.73 -6.80 -23.94
CA TYR A 210 -6.33 -5.64 -23.13
C TYR A 210 -7.00 -5.57 -21.75
N ALA A 211 -8.15 -6.21 -21.58
CA ALA A 211 -8.77 -6.31 -20.24
C ALA A 211 -7.89 -7.08 -19.23
N ALA A 212 -7.02 -7.98 -19.71
CA ALA A 212 -6.06 -8.67 -18.87
C ALA A 212 -5.04 -7.72 -18.20
N CYS A 213 -4.74 -6.58 -18.84
CA CYS A 213 -3.89 -5.54 -18.25
C CYS A 213 -4.50 -4.97 -16.95
N LEU A 214 -5.83 -4.82 -16.91
CA LEU A 214 -6.55 -4.33 -15.75
C LEU A 214 -6.52 -5.36 -14.61
N SER A 215 -6.70 -6.64 -14.92
CA SER A 215 -6.54 -7.73 -13.94
C SER A 215 -5.11 -7.82 -13.39
N ALA A 216 -4.09 -7.57 -14.24
CA ALA A 216 -2.69 -7.61 -13.85
C ALA A 216 -2.32 -6.46 -12.88
N LEU A 217 -3.01 -5.32 -12.94
CA LEU A 217 -2.79 -4.21 -12.02
C LEU A 217 -2.87 -4.65 -10.56
N ALA A 218 -3.92 -5.36 -10.19
CA ALA A 218 -4.13 -5.83 -8.82
C ALA A 218 -3.56 -7.25 -8.61
N GLY A 219 -4.04 -8.24 -9.38
CA GLY A 219 -3.67 -9.65 -9.21
C GLY A 219 -2.22 -9.98 -9.58
N GLY A 220 -1.57 -9.16 -10.43
CA GLY A 220 -0.14 -9.27 -10.77
C GLY A 220 0.81 -8.65 -9.73
N GLY A 221 0.28 -8.04 -8.67
CA GLY A 221 1.10 -7.35 -7.67
C GLY A 221 1.69 -6.01 -8.14
N VAL A 222 1.24 -5.48 -9.29
CA VAL A 222 1.78 -4.24 -9.87
C VAL A 222 1.44 -3.03 -9.01
N VAL A 223 0.18 -2.89 -8.56
CA VAL A 223 -0.24 -1.81 -7.64
C VAL A 223 0.50 -1.92 -6.31
N TYR A 224 0.65 -3.13 -5.77
CA TYR A 224 1.44 -3.35 -4.56
C TYR A 224 2.89 -2.88 -4.73
N SER A 225 3.50 -3.20 -5.88
CA SER A 225 4.89 -2.83 -6.16
C SER A 225 5.13 -1.33 -6.26
N VAL A 226 4.14 -0.57 -6.75
CA VAL A 226 4.21 0.91 -6.81
C VAL A 226 3.78 1.54 -5.48
N ASN A 227 3.13 0.78 -4.60
CA ASN A 227 2.74 1.26 -3.27
C ASN A 227 3.97 1.60 -2.42
N GLY A 228 3.79 2.50 -1.45
CA GLY A 228 4.92 3.00 -0.64
C GLY A 228 5.26 4.47 -0.95
N PHE A 229 4.74 5.03 -2.05
CA PHE A 229 4.92 6.43 -2.41
C PHE A 229 4.39 7.40 -1.35
N GLN A 230 3.52 6.95 -0.47
CA GLN A 230 2.97 7.74 0.64
C GLN A 230 3.96 7.94 1.79
N ALA A 231 5.05 7.19 1.89
CA ALA A 231 5.99 7.30 2.99
C ALA A 231 6.52 8.74 3.21
N PRO A 232 6.90 9.52 2.19
CA PRO A 232 7.26 10.92 2.39
C PRO A 232 6.15 11.77 3.03
N LEU A 233 4.86 11.41 2.80
CA LEU A 233 3.71 12.12 3.36
C LEU A 233 3.59 11.89 4.87
N ASP A 234 3.90 10.69 5.34
CA ASP A 234 3.89 10.35 6.77
C ASP A 234 5.02 11.08 7.53
N PHE A 235 6.08 11.51 6.81
CA PHE A 235 7.16 12.33 7.32
C PHE A 235 7.00 13.82 7.01
N SER A 236 5.83 14.26 6.55
CA SER A 236 5.60 15.67 6.15
C SER A 236 5.84 16.67 7.29
N GLY A 237 5.61 16.28 8.55
CA GLY A 237 5.91 17.09 9.72
C GLY A 237 7.40 17.32 9.96
N GLU A 238 8.28 16.47 9.40
CA GLU A 238 9.74 16.53 9.51
C GLU A 238 10.41 17.16 8.28
N ALA A 239 9.64 17.53 7.26
CA ALA A 239 10.15 18.16 6.03
C ALA A 239 10.55 19.61 6.26
N ARG A 240 11.68 20.05 5.66
CA ARG A 240 12.16 21.46 5.75
C ARG A 240 11.19 22.44 5.11
N ASP A 241 10.71 22.13 3.91
CA ASP A 241 9.69 22.89 3.17
C ASP A 241 8.65 21.92 2.60
N PRO A 242 7.65 21.52 3.42
CA PRO A 242 6.67 20.50 3.00
C PRO A 242 5.96 20.84 1.69
N ARG A 243 5.70 22.12 1.45
CA ARG A 243 4.98 22.56 0.25
C ARG A 243 5.74 22.30 -1.05
N ARG A 244 7.07 22.29 -1.03
CA ARG A 244 7.90 22.05 -2.21
C ARG A 244 8.51 20.66 -2.21
N THR A 245 9.03 20.22 -1.06
CA THR A 245 9.78 18.97 -0.98
C THR A 245 8.88 17.74 -1.08
N ILE A 246 7.68 17.76 -0.47
CA ILE A 246 6.74 16.63 -0.52
C ILE A 246 6.30 16.33 -1.96
N PRO A 247 5.75 17.30 -2.73
CA PRO A 247 5.36 17.04 -4.11
C PRO A 247 6.50 16.53 -4.97
N ALA A 248 7.64 17.21 -4.92
CA ALA A 248 8.80 16.84 -5.72
C ALA A 248 9.31 15.44 -5.38
N SER A 249 9.43 15.09 -4.09
CA SER A 249 9.96 13.79 -3.65
C SER A 249 9.04 12.64 -4.01
N VAL A 250 7.72 12.80 -3.82
CA VAL A 250 6.74 11.75 -4.15
C VAL A 250 6.70 11.48 -5.65
N LEU A 251 6.60 12.53 -6.48
CA LEU A 251 6.54 12.37 -7.94
C LEU A 251 7.85 11.81 -8.51
N THR A 252 9.01 12.27 -8.00
CA THR A 252 10.32 11.72 -8.40
C THR A 252 10.43 10.26 -7.99
N GLY A 253 10.02 9.90 -6.76
CA GLY A 253 10.05 8.52 -6.28
C GLY A 253 9.19 7.58 -7.15
N ILE A 254 7.96 7.98 -7.49
CA ILE A 254 7.09 7.21 -8.39
C ILE A 254 7.71 7.09 -9.79
N GLY A 255 8.22 8.19 -10.35
CA GLY A 255 8.81 8.20 -11.68
C GLY A 255 10.03 7.27 -11.80
N LEU A 256 10.95 7.33 -10.83
CA LEU A 256 12.11 6.44 -10.77
C LEU A 256 11.72 4.97 -10.62
N ALA A 257 10.76 4.69 -9.72
CA ALA A 257 10.27 3.32 -9.51
C ALA A 257 9.58 2.78 -10.77
N LEU A 258 8.74 3.58 -11.44
CA LEU A 258 8.07 3.17 -12.67
C LEU A 258 9.06 2.87 -13.80
N LEU A 259 10.08 3.73 -13.97
CA LEU A 259 11.14 3.49 -14.95
C LEU A 259 11.88 2.17 -14.68
N MET A 260 12.21 1.91 -13.41
CA MET A 260 12.84 0.68 -12.99
C MET A 260 11.96 -0.55 -13.24
N TYR A 261 10.67 -0.49 -12.88
CA TYR A 261 9.74 -1.61 -13.09
C TYR A 261 9.45 -1.88 -14.57
N LEU A 262 9.37 -0.85 -15.41
CA LEU A 262 9.28 -1.02 -16.86
C LEU A 262 10.53 -1.70 -17.43
N GLY A 263 11.71 -1.31 -16.95
CA GLY A 263 12.96 -1.98 -17.32
C GLY A 263 12.97 -3.45 -16.91
N LEU A 264 12.57 -3.76 -15.69
CA LEU A 264 12.47 -5.14 -15.18
C LEU A 264 11.43 -5.96 -15.95
N GLN A 265 10.28 -5.38 -16.28
CA GLN A 265 9.26 -6.06 -17.09
C GLN A 265 9.80 -6.38 -18.48
N LEU A 266 10.47 -5.42 -19.12
CA LEU A 266 11.05 -5.62 -20.44
C LEU A 266 12.17 -6.67 -20.41
N ALA A 267 13.06 -6.60 -19.40
CA ALA A 267 14.12 -7.58 -19.20
C ALA A 267 13.54 -8.99 -18.98
N PHE A 268 12.49 -9.13 -18.18
CA PHE A 268 11.81 -10.39 -17.97
C PHE A 268 11.22 -10.95 -19.27
N LEU A 269 10.45 -10.13 -20.03
CA LEU A 269 9.81 -10.56 -21.27
C LEU A 269 10.85 -11.04 -22.30
N PHE A 270 11.98 -10.36 -22.43
CA PHE A 270 13.01 -10.71 -23.41
C PHE A 270 13.86 -11.89 -22.97
N ALA A 271 14.02 -12.11 -21.66
CA ALA A 271 14.86 -13.16 -21.12
C ALA A 271 14.16 -14.51 -20.98
N VAL A 272 12.83 -14.60 -21.04
CA VAL A 272 12.13 -15.90 -20.92
C VAL A 272 12.49 -16.80 -22.10
N PRO A 273 13.00 -18.04 -21.86
CA PRO A 273 13.33 -19.01 -22.90
C PRO A 273 12.12 -19.44 -23.74
N GLU A 274 12.37 -19.79 -25.00
CA GLU A 274 11.33 -20.22 -25.96
C GLU A 274 10.59 -21.46 -25.51
N ASP A 275 11.33 -22.43 -25.01
CA ASP A 275 10.81 -23.71 -24.54
C ASP A 275 9.78 -23.58 -23.41
N LEU A 276 9.91 -22.55 -22.57
CA LEU A 276 8.95 -22.26 -21.50
C LEU A 276 7.69 -21.56 -22.00
N LEU A 277 7.69 -21.03 -23.21
CA LEU A 277 6.56 -20.34 -23.83
C LEU A 277 5.65 -21.26 -24.65
N GLY A 278 5.94 -22.57 -24.74
CA GLY A 278 5.12 -23.55 -25.47
C GLY A 278 3.65 -23.61 -24.99
N GLY A 279 3.40 -23.32 -23.71
CA GLY A 279 2.06 -23.17 -23.11
C GLY A 279 1.55 -21.72 -23.07
N GLY A 280 2.23 -20.78 -23.74
CA GLY A 280 1.98 -19.35 -23.65
C GLY A 280 2.46 -18.74 -22.31
N TRP A 281 2.29 -17.44 -22.14
CA TRP A 281 2.74 -16.70 -20.97
C TRP A 281 2.16 -17.18 -19.64
N LYS A 282 0.95 -17.74 -19.65
CA LYS A 282 0.31 -18.33 -18.44
C LYS A 282 1.07 -19.53 -17.88
N GLY A 283 1.81 -20.23 -18.71
CA GLY A 283 2.60 -21.40 -18.33
C GLY A 283 3.96 -21.04 -17.71
N VAL A 284 4.42 -19.81 -17.87
CA VAL A 284 5.73 -19.37 -17.35
C VAL A 284 5.65 -19.28 -15.81
N SER A 285 6.40 -20.11 -15.11
CA SER A 285 6.41 -20.12 -13.64
C SER A 285 7.82 -20.35 -13.11
N PHE A 286 8.26 -19.44 -12.24
CA PHE A 286 9.53 -19.52 -11.54
C PHE A 286 9.32 -19.33 -10.05
N GLU A 287 10.03 -20.07 -9.22
CA GLU A 287 10.05 -19.84 -7.77
C GLU A 287 10.82 -18.55 -7.44
N SER A 288 11.90 -18.29 -8.18
CA SER A 288 12.75 -17.11 -8.07
C SER A 288 13.01 -16.52 -9.47
N PRO A 289 12.09 -15.71 -10.02
CA PRO A 289 12.06 -15.35 -11.43
C PRO A 289 13.41 -14.85 -11.97
N PHE A 290 13.94 -13.78 -11.43
CA PHE A 290 15.21 -13.23 -11.91
C PHE A 290 16.43 -14.07 -11.54
N GLY A 291 16.40 -14.77 -10.38
CA GLY A 291 17.47 -15.67 -9.96
C GLY A 291 17.63 -16.86 -10.91
N GLN A 292 16.49 -17.48 -11.30
CA GLN A 292 16.49 -18.60 -12.23
C GLN A 292 16.80 -18.17 -13.66
N LEU A 293 16.30 -17.02 -14.12
CA LEU A 293 16.68 -16.47 -15.42
C LEU A 293 18.18 -16.19 -15.51
N ALA A 294 18.80 -15.66 -14.45
CA ALA A 294 20.24 -15.46 -14.40
C ALA A 294 21.02 -16.79 -14.53
N LEU A 295 20.53 -17.87 -13.90
CA LEU A 295 21.13 -19.21 -14.04
C LEU A 295 21.01 -19.75 -15.46
N ILE A 296 19.86 -19.58 -16.12
CA ILE A 296 19.61 -19.99 -17.51
C ILE A 296 20.63 -19.33 -18.47
N PHE A 297 20.95 -18.05 -18.23
CA PHE A 297 21.99 -17.33 -19.00
C PHE A 297 23.42 -17.53 -18.50
N ASN A 298 23.67 -18.50 -17.62
CA ASN A 298 24.98 -18.75 -17.00
C ASN A 298 25.57 -17.54 -16.24
N LEU A 299 24.72 -16.60 -15.81
CA LEU A 299 25.11 -15.45 -15.01
C LEU A 299 25.15 -15.82 -13.51
N HIS A 300 26.00 -16.79 -13.14
CA HIS A 300 26.07 -17.32 -11.77
C HIS A 300 26.35 -16.22 -10.72
N TRP A 301 27.20 -15.25 -11.08
CA TRP A 301 27.49 -14.10 -10.20
C TRP A 301 26.24 -13.27 -9.91
N LEU A 302 25.43 -13.01 -10.94
CA LEU A 302 24.17 -12.25 -10.81
C LEU A 302 23.14 -13.03 -9.98
N SER A 303 23.00 -14.32 -10.27
CA SER A 303 22.10 -15.20 -9.52
C SER A 303 22.46 -15.20 -8.03
N THR A 304 23.74 -15.35 -7.67
CA THR A 304 24.19 -15.30 -6.28
C THR A 304 23.84 -13.97 -5.61
N LEU A 305 24.07 -12.86 -6.29
CA LEU A 305 23.71 -11.53 -5.78
C LEU A 305 22.20 -11.35 -5.65
N LEU A 306 21.40 -11.88 -6.59
CA LEU A 306 19.93 -11.81 -6.56
C LEU A 306 19.36 -12.61 -5.39
N TYR A 307 19.88 -13.79 -5.11
CA TYR A 307 19.45 -14.57 -3.94
C TYR A 307 19.87 -13.89 -2.62
N ALA A 308 21.03 -13.26 -2.57
CA ALA A 308 21.42 -12.44 -1.42
C ALA A 308 20.51 -11.22 -1.26
N ASP A 309 20.23 -10.51 -2.35
CA ASP A 309 19.35 -9.34 -2.34
C ASP A 309 17.89 -9.70 -1.98
N ALA A 310 17.41 -10.87 -2.40
CA ALA A 310 16.09 -11.36 -2.04
C ALA A 310 15.89 -11.57 -0.52
N VAL A 311 16.98 -11.59 0.25
CA VAL A 311 16.96 -11.53 1.72
C VAL A 311 17.15 -10.10 2.21
N VAL A 312 18.08 -9.34 1.62
CA VAL A 312 18.48 -8.00 2.07
C VAL A 312 17.39 -6.97 1.79
N SER A 313 16.89 -6.90 0.54
CA SER A 313 15.90 -5.90 0.14
C SER A 313 14.54 -6.09 0.82
N PRO A 314 13.89 -7.27 0.75
CA PRO A 314 12.64 -7.51 1.48
C PRO A 314 12.83 -7.47 3.00
N GLY A 315 13.95 -8.01 3.51
CA GLY A 315 14.27 -7.95 4.94
C GLY A 315 14.41 -6.54 5.47
N GLY A 316 15.04 -5.66 4.70
CA GLY A 316 15.12 -4.24 5.00
C GLY A 316 13.74 -3.55 4.96
N SER A 317 12.91 -3.85 3.95
CA SER A 317 11.53 -3.36 3.88
C SER A 317 10.71 -3.83 5.07
N ALA A 318 10.77 -5.12 5.40
CA ALA A 318 10.07 -5.68 6.55
C ALA A 318 10.51 -5.03 7.86
N TYR A 319 11.82 -4.80 8.05
CA TYR A 319 12.34 -4.15 9.24
C TYR A 319 11.83 -2.71 9.41
N VAL A 320 11.84 -1.93 8.30
CA VAL A 320 11.30 -0.56 8.27
C VAL A 320 9.79 -0.58 8.46
N GLY A 321 9.10 -1.51 7.78
CA GLY A 321 7.66 -1.71 7.87
C GLY A 321 7.19 -1.90 9.31
N VAL A 322 7.82 -2.81 10.05
CA VAL A 322 7.52 -3.05 11.49
C VAL A 322 7.58 -1.76 12.30
N ALA A 323 8.56 -0.89 12.05
CA ALA A 323 8.70 0.39 12.76
C ALA A 323 7.60 1.40 12.39
N ILE A 324 7.25 1.51 11.10
CA ILE A 324 6.21 2.42 10.60
C ILE A 324 4.84 1.95 11.10
N ASP A 325 4.56 0.67 11.00
CA ASP A 325 3.30 0.04 11.41
C ASP A 325 3.04 0.21 12.92
N ALA A 326 4.10 0.13 13.74
CA ALA A 326 3.98 0.42 15.17
C ALA A 326 3.58 1.88 15.45
N ARG A 327 4.08 2.83 14.65
CA ARG A 327 3.68 4.25 14.74
C ARG A 327 2.24 4.45 14.26
N HIS A 328 1.81 3.78 13.20
CA HIS A 328 0.43 3.80 12.74
C HIS A 328 -0.51 3.24 13.83
N THR A 329 -0.19 2.09 14.40
CA THR A 329 -0.96 1.49 15.50
C THR A 329 -1.04 2.41 16.73
N TYR A 330 0.07 3.07 17.08
CA TYR A 330 0.10 4.10 18.12
C TYR A 330 -0.82 5.29 17.78
N ALA A 331 -0.75 5.81 16.56
CA ALA A 331 -1.57 6.93 16.10
C ALA A 331 -3.07 6.59 16.10
N LEU A 332 -3.42 5.36 15.68
CA LEU A 332 -4.79 4.84 15.73
C LEU A 332 -5.33 4.77 17.17
N ALA A 333 -4.51 4.30 18.10
CA ALA A 333 -4.89 4.27 19.51
C ALA A 333 -5.02 5.70 20.08
N LYS A 334 -4.15 6.64 19.68
CA LYS A 334 -4.24 8.05 20.05
C LYS A 334 -5.51 8.70 19.53
N ASN A 335 -5.95 8.35 18.32
CA ASN A 335 -7.18 8.83 17.72
C ASN A 335 -8.45 8.16 18.28
N GLY A 336 -8.30 7.22 19.25
CA GLY A 336 -9.43 6.50 19.86
C GLY A 336 -10.07 5.42 18.98
N THR A 337 -9.41 5.05 17.87
CA THR A 337 -9.84 3.97 16.97
C THR A 337 -9.38 2.59 17.45
N LEU A 338 -8.36 2.55 18.28
CA LEU A 338 -7.84 1.34 18.94
C LEU A 338 -7.75 1.55 20.47
N PRO A 339 -7.63 0.47 21.26
CA PRO A 339 -7.49 0.57 22.71
C PRO A 339 -6.33 1.46 23.17
N ARG A 340 -6.58 2.35 24.12
CA ARG A 340 -5.58 3.28 24.68
C ARG A 340 -4.33 2.58 25.21
N ALA A 341 -4.44 1.31 25.60
CA ALA A 341 -3.30 0.50 26.03
C ALA A 341 -2.16 0.42 25.01
N LEU A 342 -2.47 0.56 23.70
CA LEU A 342 -1.50 0.54 22.59
C LEU A 342 -0.72 1.85 22.45
N MET A 343 -1.18 2.94 23.10
CA MET A 343 -0.44 4.22 23.17
C MET A 343 0.73 4.19 24.14
N LYS A 344 0.86 3.16 24.98
CA LYS A 344 1.91 3.13 26.00
C LYS A 344 3.28 3.03 25.33
N VAL A 345 4.05 4.10 25.47
CA VAL A 345 5.44 4.20 25.04
C VAL A 345 6.34 3.90 26.21
N ASP A 346 7.37 3.12 25.98
CA ASP A 346 8.39 2.85 27.00
C ASP A 346 9.23 4.11 27.26
N GLY A 347 9.40 4.48 28.53
CA GLY A 347 10.06 5.73 28.92
C GLY A 347 11.57 5.76 28.61
N ARG A 348 12.23 4.61 28.41
CA ARG A 348 13.66 4.52 28.11
C ARG A 348 13.95 4.49 26.63
N SER A 349 13.18 3.69 25.88
CA SER A 349 13.39 3.47 24.44
C SER A 349 12.59 4.42 23.54
N GLY A 350 11.50 5.01 24.05
CA GLY A 350 10.57 5.80 23.25
C GLY A 350 9.73 4.96 22.26
N ILE A 351 9.66 3.64 22.46
CA ILE A 351 9.04 2.69 21.53
C ILE A 351 7.69 2.19 22.08
N PRO A 352 6.62 2.09 21.24
CA PRO A 352 5.34 1.54 21.66
C PRO A 352 5.36 0.00 21.58
N HIS A 353 5.92 -0.67 22.58
CA HIS A 353 6.13 -2.12 22.60
C HIS A 353 4.83 -2.93 22.40
N ARG A 354 3.69 -2.44 22.94
CA ARG A 354 2.40 -3.12 22.75
C ARG A 354 1.89 -3.05 21.32
N ALA A 355 2.19 -1.96 20.60
CA ALA A 355 1.88 -1.84 19.19
C ALA A 355 2.73 -2.80 18.36
N LEU A 356 4.03 -2.93 18.66
CA LEU A 356 4.91 -3.92 18.04
C LEU A 356 4.39 -5.35 18.22
N ALA A 357 3.96 -5.70 19.44
CA ALA A 357 3.42 -7.04 19.72
C ALA A 357 2.11 -7.32 18.95
N LEU A 358 1.22 -6.33 18.84
CA LEU A 358 0.01 -6.46 18.03
C LEU A 358 0.36 -6.64 16.53
N ASN A 359 1.30 -5.85 16.02
CA ASN A 359 1.71 -5.95 14.62
C ASN A 359 2.35 -7.33 14.32
N LEU A 360 3.17 -7.86 15.23
CA LEU A 360 3.69 -9.23 15.10
C LEU A 360 2.56 -10.26 15.01
N ALA A 361 1.53 -10.14 15.85
CA ALA A 361 0.36 -11.02 15.79
C ALA A 361 -0.35 -10.91 14.43
N VAL A 362 -0.53 -9.70 13.88
CA VAL A 362 -1.13 -9.47 12.56
C VAL A 362 -0.27 -10.09 11.46
N ILE A 363 1.05 -9.92 11.49
CA ILE A 363 1.98 -10.53 10.52
C ILE A 363 1.80 -12.06 10.53
N VAL A 364 1.80 -12.68 11.70
CA VAL A 364 1.62 -14.14 11.84
C VAL A 364 0.25 -14.58 11.30
N VAL A 365 -0.81 -13.84 11.57
CA VAL A 365 -2.16 -14.13 11.03
C VAL A 365 -2.15 -14.11 9.50
N PHE A 366 -1.43 -13.19 8.86
CA PHE A 366 -1.33 -13.15 7.39
C PHE A 366 -0.47 -14.28 6.81
N LEU A 367 0.53 -14.75 7.53
CA LEU A 367 1.37 -15.88 7.10
C LEU A 367 0.61 -17.22 7.14
N LEU A 368 -0.33 -17.41 8.07
CA LEU A 368 -1.03 -18.68 8.28
C LEU A 368 -1.95 -19.11 7.11
N PRO A 369 -3.01 -18.33 6.74
CA PRO A 369 -3.97 -18.77 5.73
C PRO A 369 -3.57 -18.42 4.31
N PHE A 370 -2.72 -17.41 4.14
CA PHE A 370 -2.40 -16.84 2.83
C PHE A 370 -1.05 -17.28 2.28
N GLY A 371 -0.11 -17.61 3.13
CA GLY A 371 1.19 -18.29 2.94
C GLY A 371 2.04 -17.97 1.70
N GLY A 372 1.45 -17.50 0.61
CA GLY A 372 2.11 -17.17 -0.66
C GLY A 372 2.16 -15.68 -0.93
N TRP A 373 3.29 -15.21 -1.43
CA TRP A 373 3.52 -13.79 -1.72
C TRP A 373 2.40 -13.15 -2.55
N GLN A 374 2.04 -13.73 -3.70
CA GLN A 374 1.03 -13.18 -4.61
C GLN A 374 -0.32 -12.97 -3.94
N ARG A 375 -0.75 -13.90 -3.10
CA ARG A 375 -2.05 -13.84 -2.44
C ARG A 375 -2.09 -12.77 -1.36
N ILE A 376 -1.00 -12.63 -0.60
CA ILE A 376 -0.87 -11.60 0.41
C ILE A 376 -0.90 -10.21 -0.25
N VAL A 377 -0.12 -9.99 -1.32
CA VAL A 377 -0.03 -8.69 -1.99
C VAL A 377 -1.33 -8.27 -2.69
N SER A 378 -2.10 -9.23 -3.24
CA SER A 378 -3.44 -8.95 -3.79
C SER A 378 -4.34 -8.34 -2.72
N ILE A 379 -4.46 -8.99 -1.56
CA ILE A 379 -5.28 -8.51 -0.44
C ILE A 379 -4.77 -7.17 0.07
N MET A 380 -3.44 -7.00 0.18
CA MET A 380 -2.85 -5.73 0.62
C MET A 380 -3.13 -4.60 -0.35
N GLY A 381 -3.13 -4.87 -1.65
CA GLY A 381 -3.52 -3.90 -2.67
C GLY A 381 -4.90 -3.30 -2.39
N ASP A 382 -5.89 -4.15 -2.10
CA ASP A 382 -7.26 -3.72 -1.79
C ASP A 382 -7.33 -2.86 -0.51
N MET A 383 -6.52 -3.17 0.52
CA MET A 383 -6.46 -2.37 1.75
C MET A 383 -5.95 -0.95 1.49
N TYR A 384 -4.88 -0.82 0.71
CA TYR A 384 -4.32 0.49 0.36
C TYR A 384 -5.27 1.33 -0.49
N LEU A 385 -6.00 0.72 -1.41
CA LEU A 385 -6.95 1.41 -2.28
C LEU A 385 -8.10 2.05 -1.51
N LEU A 386 -8.55 1.44 -0.39
CA LEU A 386 -9.52 2.05 0.50
C LEU A 386 -8.98 3.33 1.17
N ILE A 387 -7.71 3.31 1.58
CA ILE A 387 -7.03 4.49 2.15
C ILE A 387 -6.97 5.61 1.10
N TYR A 388 -6.68 5.28 -0.15
CA TYR A 388 -6.60 6.24 -1.26
C TYR A 388 -7.96 6.85 -1.60
N ALA A 389 -9.01 6.02 -1.67
CA ALA A 389 -10.37 6.49 -1.88
C ALA A 389 -10.82 7.45 -0.76
N ALA A 390 -10.56 7.09 0.51
CA ALA A 390 -10.89 7.96 1.65
C ALA A 390 -10.08 9.26 1.65
N SER A 391 -8.84 9.25 1.19
CA SER A 391 -8.01 10.44 1.03
C SER A 391 -8.57 11.40 -0.03
N ALA A 392 -9.12 10.87 -1.13
CA ALA A 392 -9.77 11.67 -2.15
C ALA A 392 -11.00 12.42 -1.61
N VAL A 393 -11.81 11.74 -0.78
CA VAL A 393 -12.94 12.38 -0.08
C VAL A 393 -12.44 13.46 0.88
N ALA A 394 -11.39 13.15 1.67
CA ALA A 394 -10.84 14.10 2.63
C ALA A 394 -10.34 15.39 1.96
N ALA A 395 -9.63 15.29 0.85
CA ALA A 395 -9.16 16.43 0.08
C ALA A 395 -10.32 17.32 -0.41
N ALA A 396 -11.40 16.69 -0.92
CA ALA A 396 -12.57 17.41 -1.39
C ALA A 396 -13.37 18.06 -0.27
N VAL A 397 -13.45 17.45 0.92
CA VAL A 397 -14.11 17.99 2.12
C VAL A 397 -13.33 19.18 2.65
N PHE A 398 -12.03 19.04 2.86
CA PHE A 398 -11.19 20.13 3.39
C PHE A 398 -11.17 21.35 2.48
N ARG A 399 -11.16 21.14 1.16
CA ARG A 399 -11.24 22.24 0.20
C ARG A 399 -12.52 23.05 0.31
N ARG A 400 -13.63 22.45 0.74
CA ARG A 400 -14.94 23.11 0.90
C ARG A 400 -15.14 23.74 2.28
N GLN A 401 -14.19 23.56 3.19
CA GLN A 401 -14.24 24.17 4.51
C GLN A 401 -14.02 25.68 4.39
N PRO A 402 -14.93 26.53 4.93
CA PRO A 402 -14.73 27.97 4.94
C PRO A 402 -13.41 28.35 5.61
N GLY A 403 -12.63 29.22 4.98
CA GLY A 403 -11.32 29.65 5.49
C GLY A 403 -10.18 28.63 5.30
N ALA A 404 -10.43 27.44 4.76
CA ALA A 404 -9.38 26.47 4.50
C ALA A 404 -8.43 26.97 3.41
N ARG A 405 -7.14 27.10 3.77
CA ARG A 405 -6.07 27.35 2.81
C ARG A 405 -5.45 26.02 2.41
N MET A 406 -5.88 25.49 1.25
CA MET A 406 -5.15 24.40 0.60
C MET A 406 -3.81 24.95 0.08
N ALA A 407 -2.79 24.09 -0.01
CA ALA A 407 -1.47 24.50 -0.50
C ALA A 407 -1.53 25.03 -1.94
N GLY A 408 -2.53 24.58 -2.71
CA GLY A 408 -2.77 25.01 -4.08
C GLY A 408 -1.74 24.48 -5.06
N TRP A 409 -1.03 23.43 -4.67
CA TRP A 409 0.03 22.83 -5.49
C TRP A 409 -0.54 22.06 -6.68
N VAL A 410 -1.73 21.48 -6.51
CA VAL A 410 -2.41 20.71 -7.55
C VAL A 410 -3.53 21.53 -8.20
N PRO A 411 -3.26 22.17 -9.34
CA PRO A 411 -4.32 22.88 -10.08
C PRO A 411 -5.38 21.85 -10.54
N GLY A 412 -6.64 22.20 -10.38
CA GLY A 412 -7.72 21.32 -10.81
C GLY A 412 -8.06 20.17 -9.84
N LEU A 413 -7.61 20.19 -8.58
CA LEU A 413 -7.94 19.21 -7.55
C LEU A 413 -9.44 18.88 -7.46
N ARG A 414 -10.31 19.85 -7.81
CA ARG A 414 -11.78 19.66 -7.87
C ARG A 414 -12.21 18.55 -8.84
N TRP A 415 -11.42 18.32 -9.89
CA TRP A 415 -11.64 17.28 -10.89
C TRP A 415 -10.80 16.03 -10.62
N ILE A 416 -9.59 16.24 -10.11
CA ILE A 416 -8.65 15.13 -9.82
C ILE A 416 -9.17 14.28 -8.65
N ALA A 417 -9.73 14.88 -7.60
CA ALA A 417 -10.22 14.12 -6.44
C ALA A 417 -11.35 13.13 -6.79
N PRO A 418 -12.43 13.49 -7.51
CA PRO A 418 -13.43 12.51 -7.91
C PRO A 418 -12.88 11.46 -8.86
N VAL A 419 -11.99 11.82 -9.80
CA VAL A 419 -11.34 10.85 -10.69
C VAL A 419 -10.46 9.89 -9.89
N SER A 420 -9.67 10.38 -8.93
CA SER A 420 -8.86 9.55 -8.04
C SER A 420 -9.71 8.55 -7.23
N PHE A 421 -10.88 8.97 -6.74
CA PHE A 421 -11.81 8.08 -6.04
C PHE A 421 -12.35 6.99 -6.98
N VAL A 422 -12.78 7.35 -8.19
CA VAL A 422 -13.27 6.40 -9.20
C VAL A 422 -12.16 5.42 -9.57
N VAL A 423 -10.96 5.90 -9.85
CA VAL A 423 -9.80 5.07 -10.17
C VAL A 423 -9.47 4.09 -9.05
N SER A 424 -9.46 4.54 -7.80
CA SER A 424 -9.24 3.64 -6.65
C SER A 424 -10.34 2.58 -6.56
N SER A 425 -11.59 2.94 -6.88
CA SER A 425 -12.71 1.99 -6.89
C SER A 425 -12.61 0.96 -8.01
N GLU A 426 -12.19 1.39 -9.20
CA GLU A 426 -11.93 0.50 -10.33
C GLU A 426 -10.79 -0.48 -10.05
N PHE A 427 -9.71 -0.04 -9.41
CA PHE A 427 -8.64 -0.94 -9.00
C PHE A 427 -9.13 -2.04 -8.07
N VAL A 428 -9.95 -1.68 -7.06
CA VAL A 428 -10.58 -2.66 -6.17
C VAL A 428 -11.48 -3.61 -6.96
N TYR A 429 -12.25 -3.11 -7.92
CA TYR A 429 -13.11 -3.93 -8.76
C TYR A 429 -12.30 -4.89 -9.67
N TRP A 430 -11.21 -4.42 -10.28
CA TRP A 430 -10.36 -5.22 -11.19
C TRP A 430 -9.52 -6.28 -10.47
N SER A 431 -9.34 -6.21 -9.13
CA SER A 431 -8.74 -7.30 -8.35
C SER A 431 -9.56 -8.59 -8.46
N GLY A 432 -10.86 -8.40 -8.61
CA GLY A 432 -11.80 -9.45 -8.91
C GLY A 432 -12.38 -10.14 -7.68
N TRP A 433 -13.45 -10.87 -7.90
CA TRP A 433 -14.26 -11.51 -6.85
C TRP A 433 -13.44 -12.42 -5.91
N HIS A 434 -12.45 -13.16 -6.44
CA HIS A 434 -11.65 -14.09 -5.64
C HIS A 434 -10.86 -13.41 -4.53
N ASP A 435 -10.37 -12.21 -4.77
CA ASP A 435 -9.57 -11.44 -3.81
C ASP A 435 -10.50 -10.63 -2.90
N LEU A 436 -11.52 -9.96 -3.47
CA LEU A 436 -12.46 -9.13 -2.72
C LEU A 436 -13.30 -9.92 -1.71
N ARG A 437 -13.72 -11.14 -2.02
CA ARG A 437 -14.45 -11.97 -1.05
C ARG A 437 -13.66 -12.30 0.22
N LEU A 438 -12.34 -12.18 0.19
CA LEU A 438 -11.46 -12.34 1.34
C LEU A 438 -11.15 -10.99 2.01
N ALA A 439 -10.85 -9.97 1.21
CA ALA A 439 -10.48 -8.64 1.69
C ALA A 439 -11.65 -7.92 2.39
N LEU A 440 -12.85 -7.99 1.82
CA LEU A 440 -13.99 -7.23 2.33
C LEU A 440 -14.49 -7.66 3.71
N PRO A 441 -14.62 -8.96 4.05
CA PRO A 441 -14.93 -9.36 5.42
C PRO A 441 -13.89 -8.89 6.44
N LEU A 442 -12.60 -8.88 6.05
CA LEU A 442 -11.54 -8.35 6.91
C LEU A 442 -11.72 -6.85 7.16
N VAL A 443 -12.06 -6.06 6.13
CA VAL A 443 -12.36 -4.63 6.30
C VAL A 443 -13.61 -4.42 7.14
N LEU A 444 -14.67 -5.18 6.88
CA LEU A 444 -15.94 -5.07 7.61
C LEU A 444 -15.82 -5.49 9.07
N ALA A 445 -14.83 -6.32 9.45
CA ALA A 445 -14.51 -6.58 10.85
C ALA A 445 -14.16 -5.29 11.63
N GLY A 446 -13.72 -4.25 10.94
CA GLY A 446 -13.56 -2.90 11.51
C GLY A 446 -14.85 -2.30 12.07
N LEU A 447 -16.03 -2.72 11.59
CA LEU A 447 -17.32 -2.32 12.19
C LEU A 447 -17.48 -2.85 13.62
N LEU A 448 -17.03 -4.08 13.86
CA LEU A 448 -17.04 -4.66 15.22
C LEU A 448 -16.12 -3.86 16.13
N ILE A 449 -14.94 -3.50 15.64
CA ILE A 449 -13.99 -2.67 16.38
C ILE A 449 -14.59 -1.30 16.68
N PHE A 450 -15.23 -0.66 15.71
CA PHE A 450 -15.95 0.59 15.92
C PHE A 450 -16.99 0.48 17.04
N LEU A 451 -17.82 -0.56 17.04
CA LEU A 451 -18.86 -0.79 18.05
C LEU A 451 -18.25 -1.07 19.44
N VAL A 452 -17.20 -1.90 19.51
CA VAL A 452 -16.49 -2.22 20.75
C VAL A 452 -15.83 -0.97 21.33
N MET A 453 -15.11 -0.21 20.52
CA MET A 453 -14.41 1.00 20.96
C MET A 453 -15.39 2.10 21.40
N ARG A 454 -16.53 2.21 20.72
CA ARG A 454 -17.60 3.11 21.12
C ARG A 454 -18.13 2.78 22.54
N ARG A 455 -18.42 1.50 22.79
CA ARG A 455 -18.89 1.04 24.12
C ARG A 455 -17.83 1.26 25.21
N ALA A 456 -16.58 0.90 24.93
CA ALA A 456 -15.47 1.02 25.87
C ALA A 456 -15.10 2.48 26.18
N GLY A 457 -15.33 3.41 25.23
CA GLY A 457 -14.99 4.82 25.38
C GLY A 457 -16.03 5.66 26.12
N GLY A 458 -17.19 5.09 26.54
CA GLY A 458 -18.25 5.80 27.28
C GLY A 458 -18.80 7.02 26.50
N GLN A 459 -18.99 6.89 25.19
CA GLN A 459 -19.32 8.02 24.31
C GLN A 459 -20.84 8.16 24.18
N ASP A 460 -21.35 9.30 24.64
CA ASP A 460 -22.78 9.61 24.79
C ASP A 460 -23.47 10.18 23.53
N GLY A 461 -22.79 10.24 22.38
CA GLY A 461 -23.39 10.73 21.13
C GLY A 461 -24.39 9.72 20.53
N PRO A 462 -25.39 10.15 19.76
CA PRO A 462 -26.35 9.26 19.13
C PRO A 462 -25.66 8.39 18.06
N LEU A 463 -25.65 7.07 18.25
CA LEU A 463 -25.07 6.10 17.32
C LEU A 463 -25.57 6.33 15.88
N LEU A 464 -26.85 6.64 15.74
CA LEU A 464 -27.48 6.86 14.44
C LEU A 464 -26.87 8.05 13.68
N ALA A 465 -26.42 9.10 14.37
CA ALA A 465 -25.77 10.23 13.75
C ALA A 465 -24.39 9.84 13.20
N GLU A 466 -23.59 9.11 13.97
CA GLU A 466 -22.28 8.60 13.51
C GLU A 466 -22.43 7.61 12.35
N LEU A 467 -23.44 6.72 12.41
CA LEU A 467 -23.73 5.80 11.32
C LEU A 467 -24.17 6.54 10.05
N ARG A 468 -25.02 7.55 10.16
CA ARG A 468 -25.46 8.35 9.00
C ARG A 468 -24.31 9.04 8.29
N THR A 469 -23.32 9.51 9.02
CA THR A 469 -22.19 10.23 8.47
C THR A 469 -21.22 9.32 7.73
N GLY A 470 -21.00 8.10 8.23
CA GLY A 470 -20.15 7.08 7.63
C GLY A 470 -20.89 6.07 6.74
N ALA A 471 -22.21 6.15 6.61
CA ALA A 471 -23.03 5.18 5.88
C ALA A 471 -22.58 5.01 4.42
N TRP A 472 -22.10 6.08 3.80
CA TRP A 472 -21.60 6.05 2.44
C TRP A 472 -20.50 4.99 2.24
N LEU A 473 -19.61 4.79 3.24
CA LEU A 473 -18.52 3.83 3.13
C LEU A 473 -19.03 2.39 3.23
N VAL A 474 -20.00 2.13 4.13
CA VAL A 474 -20.59 0.80 4.27
C VAL A 474 -21.35 0.41 3.01
N VAL A 475 -22.15 1.34 2.48
CA VAL A 475 -22.90 1.13 1.21
C VAL A 475 -21.92 0.97 0.05
N TYR A 476 -20.87 1.78 0.00
CA TYR A 476 -19.82 1.68 -1.01
C TYR A 476 -19.21 0.28 -1.03
N LEU A 477 -18.77 -0.22 0.12
CA LEU A 477 -18.16 -1.56 0.23
C LEU A 477 -19.15 -2.66 -0.14
N ALA A 478 -20.39 -2.60 0.34
CA ALA A 478 -21.41 -3.61 0.07
C ALA A 478 -21.78 -3.69 -1.42
N VAL A 479 -21.98 -2.53 -2.07
CA VAL A 479 -22.37 -2.48 -3.49
C VAL A 479 -21.17 -2.80 -4.39
N LEU A 480 -19.97 -2.39 -4.04
CA LEU A 480 -18.75 -2.76 -4.77
C LEU A 480 -18.52 -4.28 -4.73
N THR A 481 -18.79 -4.91 -3.57
CA THR A 481 -18.79 -6.37 -3.42
C THR A 481 -19.80 -7.04 -4.38
N LEU A 482 -21.01 -6.49 -4.43
CA LEU A 482 -22.05 -6.99 -5.32
C LEU A 482 -21.65 -6.88 -6.79
N PHE A 483 -21.08 -5.75 -7.20
CA PHE A 483 -20.60 -5.54 -8.56
C PHE A 483 -19.42 -6.47 -8.90
N SER A 484 -18.49 -6.70 -7.97
CA SER A 484 -17.42 -7.67 -8.17
C SER A 484 -17.95 -9.10 -8.35
N TRP A 485 -18.98 -9.49 -7.60
CA TRP A 485 -19.61 -10.78 -7.78
C TRP A 485 -20.35 -10.90 -9.11
N LEU A 486 -21.02 -9.83 -9.58
CA LEU A 486 -21.78 -9.82 -10.84
C LEU A 486 -20.89 -9.63 -12.08
N GLY A 487 -19.73 -9.03 -11.93
CA GLY A 487 -18.87 -8.57 -13.02
C GLY A 487 -18.04 -9.67 -13.67
N THR A 488 -17.20 -9.26 -14.61
CA THR A 488 -16.38 -10.14 -15.45
C THR A 488 -15.04 -10.52 -14.80
N PHE A 489 -14.54 -9.75 -13.84
CA PHE A 489 -13.26 -10.00 -13.18
C PHE A 489 -13.39 -11.11 -12.12
N LYS A 490 -13.25 -12.35 -12.56
CA LYS A 490 -13.38 -13.57 -11.72
C LYS A 490 -14.73 -13.69 -10.99
N GLY A 491 -15.76 -12.93 -11.40
CA GLY A 491 -17.12 -12.97 -10.91
C GLY A 491 -18.02 -13.87 -11.75
N SER A 492 -19.34 -13.68 -11.65
CA SER A 492 -20.34 -14.50 -12.39
C SER A 492 -20.51 -14.11 -13.86
N GLY A 493 -19.96 -12.98 -14.30
CA GLY A 493 -20.08 -12.45 -15.67
C GLY A 493 -21.50 -11.99 -16.06
N ARG A 494 -22.44 -11.89 -15.10
CA ARG A 494 -23.80 -11.41 -15.39
C ARG A 494 -23.85 -9.96 -15.84
N LEU A 495 -22.89 -9.17 -15.39
CA LEU A 495 -22.68 -7.80 -15.84
C LEU A 495 -21.49 -7.82 -16.81
N PRO A 496 -21.72 -7.73 -18.15
CA PRO A 496 -20.67 -7.89 -19.13
C PRO A 496 -19.81 -6.66 -19.28
N ALA A 497 -18.55 -6.85 -19.68
CA ALA A 497 -17.68 -5.74 -20.07
C ALA A 497 -18.18 -5.07 -21.36
N PRO A 498 -18.03 -3.75 -21.53
CA PRO A 498 -17.44 -2.77 -20.61
C PRO A 498 -18.42 -2.16 -19.60
N TYR A 499 -19.67 -2.63 -19.59
CA TYR A 499 -20.75 -2.06 -18.75
C TYR A 499 -20.50 -2.26 -17.25
N ASP A 500 -19.77 -3.29 -16.88
CA ASP A 500 -19.39 -3.59 -15.51
C ASP A 500 -18.52 -2.48 -14.91
N SER A 501 -17.39 -2.14 -15.55
CA SER A 501 -16.54 -1.02 -15.10
C SER A 501 -17.28 0.33 -15.20
N LEU A 502 -18.06 0.57 -16.26
CA LEU A 502 -18.83 1.80 -16.38
C LEU A 502 -19.82 1.96 -15.19
N THR A 503 -20.49 0.87 -14.80
CA THR A 503 -21.42 0.86 -13.67
C THR A 503 -20.69 1.15 -12.36
N VAL A 504 -19.52 0.55 -12.14
CA VAL A 504 -18.66 0.81 -10.97
C VAL A 504 -18.22 2.27 -10.96
N ALA A 505 -17.76 2.82 -12.08
CA ALA A 505 -17.33 4.21 -12.18
C ALA A 505 -18.45 5.20 -11.84
N LEU A 506 -19.65 5.01 -12.41
CA LEU A 506 -20.82 5.87 -12.14
C LEU A 506 -21.28 5.78 -10.68
N PHE A 507 -21.32 4.56 -10.13
CA PHE A 507 -21.63 4.35 -8.73
C PHE A 507 -20.60 5.02 -7.82
N ALA A 508 -19.32 4.81 -8.06
CA ALA A 508 -18.23 5.41 -7.30
C ALA A 508 -18.32 6.95 -7.33
N LEU A 509 -18.59 7.53 -8.49
CA LEU A 509 -18.78 8.98 -8.62
C LEU A 509 -19.97 9.47 -7.78
N GLY A 510 -21.09 8.76 -7.79
CA GLY A 510 -22.26 9.07 -6.96
C GLY A 510 -21.94 9.01 -5.46
N VAL A 511 -21.24 7.96 -5.04
CA VAL A 511 -20.79 7.79 -3.64
C VAL A 511 -19.79 8.87 -3.24
N PHE A 512 -18.86 9.26 -4.11
CA PHE A 512 -17.92 10.34 -3.84
C PHE A 512 -18.66 11.66 -3.48
N PHE A 513 -19.65 12.06 -4.27
CA PHE A 513 -20.41 13.27 -3.97
C PHE A 513 -21.26 13.15 -2.69
N TRP A 514 -21.80 11.96 -2.43
CA TRP A 514 -22.48 11.69 -1.15
C TRP A 514 -21.52 11.81 0.03
N ALA A 515 -20.37 11.17 -0.03
CA ALA A 515 -19.34 11.21 1.00
C ALA A 515 -18.87 12.64 1.30
N VAL A 516 -18.59 13.42 0.25
CA VAL A 516 -18.18 14.83 0.40
C VAL A 516 -19.29 15.68 1.03
N ARG A 517 -20.54 15.52 0.61
CA ARG A 517 -21.68 16.23 1.23
C ARG A 517 -21.83 15.86 2.71
N SER A 518 -21.67 14.60 3.05
CA SER A 518 -21.73 14.10 4.43
C SER A 518 -20.62 14.70 5.28
N GLY A 519 -19.37 14.70 4.78
CA GLY A 519 -18.22 15.24 5.48
C GLY A 519 -18.30 16.73 5.73
N VAL A 520 -18.70 17.53 4.73
CA VAL A 520 -18.84 18.99 4.87
C VAL A 520 -19.85 19.38 5.95
N ARG A 521 -20.92 18.61 6.15
CA ARG A 521 -21.94 18.87 7.19
C ARG A 521 -21.43 18.65 8.61
N GLN A 522 -20.31 17.92 8.79
CA GLN A 522 -19.75 17.58 10.10
C GLN A 522 -18.64 18.53 10.54
N LEU A 523 -18.05 19.26 9.60
CA LEU A 523 -16.98 20.17 9.95
C LEU A 523 -17.54 21.26 10.90
N PRO A 524 -16.87 21.51 12.05
CA PRO A 524 -17.24 22.63 12.88
C PRO A 524 -17.15 23.93 12.05
N PRO A 525 -17.99 24.95 12.36
CA PRO A 525 -17.83 26.26 11.75
C PRO A 525 -16.39 26.73 11.95
N PRO A 526 -15.82 27.54 11.02
CA PRO A 526 -14.47 28.05 11.17
C PRO A 526 -14.36 28.68 12.55
N LEU A 527 -13.35 28.29 13.32
CA LEU A 527 -12.98 29.03 14.51
C LEU A 527 -12.73 30.45 14.03
N ASP A 528 -13.63 31.35 14.41
CA ASP A 528 -13.43 32.77 14.18
C ASP A 528 -12.00 33.07 14.63
N THR A 529 -11.18 33.50 13.69
CA THR A 529 -9.89 34.10 13.97
C THR A 529 -10.17 35.40 14.75
N GLN A 530 -10.44 35.24 16.02
CA GLN A 530 -10.37 36.35 16.94
C GLN A 530 -8.90 36.69 17.13
N ALA A 531 -8.53 37.81 16.48
CA ALA A 531 -7.42 38.71 16.67
C ALA A 531 -6.01 38.13 16.83
#